data_fa84f74030c79c9dadb31bfb36dd659a
#
_entry.id   fa84f74030c79c9dadb31bfb36dd659a
#
_cell.length_a   1.000
_cell.length_b   1.000
_cell.length_c   1.000
_cell.angle_alpha   90.00
_cell.angle_beta   90.00
_cell.angle_gamma   90.00
#
_symmetry.space_group_name_H-M   'P 1'
#
loop_
_entity.id
_entity.type
_entity.pdbx_description
1 polymer ?
#
loop_
_entity_poly.entity_id
_entity_poly.type
_entity_poly.pdbx_seq_one_letter_code
_entity_poly.pdbx_strand_id
1 'polypeptide(L)'
;MKLKNEFCAITVSVNDHFSFNDPKNDRYDIIFNPQNYNSEDSVKAIEFDVNLFKERKKIAIISFIGELEGDIAVLEGTVLTVLQDETFLQIDVINGRIITTKPTDIFGSVFSLNKFEDDYIVHGEIEIARYDSDFNKIWSFSGKDIFASVTGGPAFEMTENSIKLYDFQDNYYEIDYNGKEI
;
A
#
# COMPACT_ATOMS: atom_id res chain seq x y z
N MET A 1 8.61 -7.17 -2.34
CA MET A 1 7.28 -7.75 -2.68
C MET A 1 7.24 -8.15 -4.15
N LYS A 2 6.46 -9.17 -4.52
CA LYS A 2 6.25 -9.58 -5.92
C LYS A 2 4.77 -9.81 -6.17
N LEU A 3 4.25 -9.22 -7.24
CA LEU A 3 2.89 -9.38 -7.72
C LEU A 3 2.91 -10.04 -9.11
N LYS A 4 1.96 -10.92 -9.39
CA LYS A 4 1.89 -11.59 -10.68
C LYS A 4 0.47 -12.05 -10.98
N ASN A 5 0.06 -11.86 -12.22
CA ASN A 5 -1.14 -12.44 -12.79
C ASN A 5 -0.88 -12.88 -14.26
N GLU A 6 -1.92 -13.14 -15.03
CA GLU A 6 -1.82 -13.56 -16.43
C GLU A 6 -1.33 -12.45 -17.38
N PHE A 7 -1.44 -11.16 -17.01
CA PHE A 7 -1.09 -10.01 -17.84
C PHE A 7 0.33 -9.50 -17.61
N CYS A 8 0.80 -9.52 -16.35
CA CYS A 8 2.11 -8.99 -16.01
C CYS A 8 2.66 -9.57 -14.70
N ALA A 9 3.96 -9.33 -14.51
CA ALA A 9 4.66 -9.58 -13.24
C ALA A 9 5.34 -8.29 -12.79
N ILE A 10 5.17 -7.94 -11.51
CA ILE A 10 5.71 -6.72 -10.92
C ILE A 10 6.62 -7.09 -9.75
N THR A 11 7.83 -6.54 -9.75
CA THR A 11 8.72 -6.60 -8.59
C THR A 11 8.75 -5.22 -7.95
N VAL A 12 8.54 -5.15 -6.64
CA VAL A 12 8.55 -3.90 -5.87
C VAL A 12 9.81 -3.85 -5.02
N SER A 13 10.49 -2.72 -5.06
CA SER A 13 11.70 -2.40 -4.28
C SER A 13 11.68 -0.94 -3.84
N VAL A 14 12.55 -0.60 -2.89
CA VAL A 14 12.72 0.79 -2.44
C VAL A 14 14.10 1.29 -2.88
N ASN A 15 14.14 2.51 -3.40
CA ASN A 15 15.35 3.25 -3.64
C ASN A 15 15.52 4.31 -2.54
N ASP A 16 16.28 3.98 -1.50
CA ASP A 16 16.57 4.83 -0.36
C ASP A 16 17.45 6.05 -0.68
N HIS A 17 18.05 6.05 -1.87
CA HIS A 17 18.95 7.11 -2.31
C HIS A 17 18.35 7.93 -3.45
N PHE A 18 17.03 7.96 -3.56
CA PHE A 18 16.36 8.79 -4.56
C PHE A 18 16.67 10.27 -4.32
N SER A 19 16.93 10.99 -5.41
CA SER A 19 17.04 12.45 -5.40
C SER A 19 16.44 12.99 -6.69
N PHE A 20 15.66 14.06 -6.62
CA PHE A 20 15.00 14.67 -7.78
C PHE A 20 15.95 15.06 -8.90
N ASN A 21 17.18 15.43 -8.56
CA ASN A 21 18.20 15.90 -9.49
C ASN A 21 19.21 14.81 -9.93
N ASP A 22 18.96 13.54 -9.57
CA ASP A 22 19.86 12.45 -9.96
C ASP A 22 19.67 12.12 -11.46
N PRO A 23 20.72 12.23 -12.30
CA PRO A 23 20.65 11.82 -13.70
C PRO A 23 20.21 10.37 -13.92
N LYS A 24 20.38 9.52 -12.92
CA LYS A 24 19.90 8.12 -12.97
C LYS A 24 18.37 7.99 -12.97
N ASN A 25 17.64 9.07 -12.76
CA ASN A 25 16.17 9.06 -12.86
C ASN A 25 15.68 8.79 -14.29
N ASP A 26 16.53 8.99 -15.30
CA ASP A 26 16.26 8.59 -16.70
C ASP A 26 15.95 7.08 -16.85
N ARG A 27 16.27 6.27 -15.84
CA ARG A 27 15.94 4.84 -15.80
C ARG A 27 14.44 4.56 -15.57
N TYR A 28 13.68 5.53 -15.07
CA TYR A 28 12.25 5.40 -14.87
C TYR A 28 11.50 5.86 -16.11
N ASP A 29 10.59 5.02 -16.59
CA ASP A 29 9.64 5.39 -17.64
C ASP A 29 8.63 6.41 -17.12
N ILE A 30 8.31 6.31 -15.80
CA ILE A 30 7.33 7.16 -15.16
C ILE A 30 7.74 7.41 -13.71
N ILE A 31 7.60 8.67 -13.28
CA ILE A 31 7.74 9.06 -11.88
C ILE A 31 6.44 9.73 -11.44
N PHE A 32 5.80 9.17 -10.43
CA PHE A 32 4.64 9.77 -9.77
C PHE A 32 5.06 10.41 -8.45
N ASN A 33 4.62 11.64 -8.24
CA ASN A 33 4.84 12.39 -7.00
C ASN A 33 3.49 12.94 -6.49
N PRO A 34 2.62 12.07 -5.96
CA PRO A 34 1.25 12.43 -5.60
C PRO A 34 1.16 13.45 -4.47
N GLN A 35 2.16 13.49 -3.59
CA GLN A 35 2.22 14.41 -2.45
C GLN A 35 2.91 15.74 -2.75
N ASN A 36 3.40 15.92 -3.99
CA ASN A 36 4.13 17.11 -4.42
C ASN A 36 5.39 17.43 -3.60
N TYR A 37 6.12 16.39 -3.17
CA TYR A 37 7.42 16.56 -2.55
C TYR A 37 8.40 17.31 -3.46
N ASN A 38 9.35 17.98 -2.89
CA ASN A 38 10.36 18.74 -3.61
C ASN A 38 11.80 18.32 -3.22
N SER A 39 12.81 18.97 -3.79
CA SER A 39 14.21 18.60 -3.58
C SER A 39 14.75 18.86 -2.18
N GLU A 40 14.01 19.55 -1.33
CA GLU A 40 14.39 19.80 0.07
C GLU A 40 13.83 18.71 1.00
N ASP A 41 12.87 17.91 0.51
CA ASP A 41 12.28 16.82 1.26
C ASP A 41 13.17 15.58 1.25
N SER A 42 13.28 14.91 2.40
CA SER A 42 13.96 13.61 2.51
C SER A 42 13.01 12.52 2.06
N VAL A 43 13.04 12.20 0.79
CA VAL A 43 12.14 11.22 0.18
C VAL A 43 12.88 10.02 -0.39
N LYS A 44 12.15 8.96 -0.64
CA LYS A 44 12.57 7.73 -1.30
C LYS A 44 11.71 7.48 -2.54
N ALA A 45 12.09 6.52 -3.35
CA ALA A 45 11.24 6.07 -4.44
C ALA A 45 10.85 4.61 -4.23
N ILE A 46 9.56 4.31 -4.23
CA ILE A 46 9.08 2.96 -4.36
C ILE A 46 9.08 2.62 -5.83
N GLU A 47 9.87 1.63 -6.19
CA GLU A 47 10.11 1.21 -7.57
C GLU A 47 9.25 0.00 -7.92
N PHE A 48 8.56 0.06 -9.03
CA PHE A 48 7.78 -1.02 -9.61
C PHE A 48 8.41 -1.41 -10.96
N ASP A 49 9.10 -2.53 -10.98
CA ASP A 49 9.58 -3.16 -12.22
C ASP A 49 8.46 -4.00 -12.82
N VAL A 50 7.77 -3.46 -13.83
CA VAL A 50 6.62 -4.06 -14.49
C VAL A 50 7.09 -4.82 -15.73
N ASN A 51 6.95 -6.14 -15.74
CA ASN A 51 7.24 -6.99 -16.88
C ASN A 51 5.91 -7.36 -17.57
N LEU A 52 5.62 -6.73 -18.70
CA LEU A 52 4.54 -7.05 -19.60
C LEU A 52 5.02 -8.09 -20.62
N PHE A 53 4.09 -8.73 -21.34
CA PHE A 53 4.46 -9.79 -22.29
C PHE A 53 5.47 -9.36 -23.38
N LYS A 54 5.42 -8.10 -23.82
CA LYS A 54 6.26 -7.56 -24.90
C LYS A 54 7.16 -6.40 -24.52
N GLU A 55 7.01 -5.88 -23.32
CA GLU A 55 7.76 -4.70 -22.87
C GLU A 55 8.01 -4.74 -21.36
N ARG A 56 8.95 -3.94 -20.91
CA ARG A 56 9.24 -3.72 -19.51
C ARG A 56 9.11 -2.24 -19.21
N LYS A 57 8.50 -1.91 -18.08
CA LYS A 57 8.40 -0.53 -17.59
C LYS A 57 8.95 -0.45 -16.17
N LYS A 58 9.59 0.65 -15.87
CA LYS A 58 10.00 0.99 -14.52
C LYS A 58 9.25 2.22 -14.04
N ILE A 59 8.41 2.05 -13.03
CA ILE A 59 7.59 3.10 -12.43
C ILE A 59 8.18 3.42 -11.06
N ALA A 60 8.30 4.70 -10.72
CA ALA A 60 8.65 5.17 -9.39
C ALA A 60 7.49 5.96 -8.79
N ILE A 61 7.22 5.72 -7.51
CA ILE A 61 6.31 6.54 -6.70
C ILE A 61 7.15 7.17 -5.60
N ILE A 62 7.16 8.50 -5.54
CA ILE A 62 7.90 9.24 -4.52
C ILE A 62 7.14 9.17 -3.21
N SER A 63 7.86 8.85 -2.13
CA SER A 63 7.34 8.54 -0.82
C SER A 63 8.24 9.08 0.29
N PHE A 64 7.64 9.43 1.38
CA PHE A 64 8.36 9.71 2.63
C PHE A 64 8.73 8.40 3.36
N ILE A 65 7.88 7.36 3.26
CA ILE A 65 8.07 6.08 3.94
C ILE A 65 9.15 5.26 3.26
N GLY A 66 10.11 4.75 4.03
CA GLY A 66 11.30 4.08 3.53
C GLY A 66 11.36 2.59 3.68
N GLU A 67 10.45 1.98 4.41
CA GLU A 67 10.42 0.53 4.60
C GLU A 67 9.04 0.00 4.23
N LEU A 68 9.02 -1.09 3.49
CA LEU A 68 7.79 -1.80 3.18
C LEU A 68 7.61 -2.88 4.24
N GLU A 69 6.89 -2.56 5.30
CA GLU A 69 6.62 -3.51 6.40
C GLU A 69 5.60 -4.57 6.00
N GLY A 70 4.76 -4.28 5.01
CA GLY A 70 3.74 -5.19 4.49
C GLY A 70 3.51 -5.02 3.00
N ASP A 71 2.50 -5.71 2.49
CA ASP A 71 2.07 -5.57 1.10
C ASP A 71 1.28 -4.27 0.94
N ILE A 72 1.88 -3.28 0.26
CA ILE A 72 1.27 -1.96 0.02
C ILE A 72 0.53 -1.87 -1.32
N ALA A 73 0.49 -2.95 -2.08
CA ALA A 73 -0.08 -2.93 -3.41
C ALA A 73 -0.83 -4.21 -3.79
N VAL A 74 -1.89 -4.04 -4.57
CA VAL A 74 -2.73 -5.10 -5.13
C VAL A 74 -2.75 -4.97 -6.65
N LEU A 75 -2.63 -6.09 -7.36
CA LEU A 75 -2.64 -6.15 -8.82
C LEU A 75 -3.88 -6.89 -9.32
N GLU A 76 -4.79 -6.18 -10.00
CA GLU A 76 -6.01 -6.74 -10.59
C GLU A 76 -6.03 -6.46 -12.10
N GLY A 77 -5.95 -7.51 -12.90
CA GLY A 77 -5.80 -7.35 -14.34
C GLY A 77 -4.56 -6.51 -14.67
N THR A 78 -4.75 -5.34 -15.25
CA THR A 78 -3.70 -4.37 -15.59
C THR A 78 -3.72 -3.13 -14.69
N VAL A 79 -4.50 -3.16 -13.63
CA VAL A 79 -4.60 -2.08 -12.65
C VAL A 79 -3.79 -2.45 -11.40
N LEU A 80 -2.83 -1.62 -11.08
CA LEU A 80 -2.06 -1.68 -9.85
C LEU A 80 -2.63 -0.65 -8.87
N THR A 81 -3.25 -1.13 -7.79
CA THR A 81 -3.66 -0.29 -6.67
C THR A 81 -2.53 -0.24 -5.65
N VAL A 82 -2.08 0.94 -5.30
CA VAL A 82 -1.00 1.18 -4.33
C VAL A 82 -1.53 2.08 -3.22
N LEU A 83 -1.21 1.72 -1.99
CA LEU A 83 -1.41 2.60 -0.83
C LEU A 83 -0.07 3.19 -0.43
N GLN A 84 0.06 4.50 -0.58
CA GLN A 84 1.32 5.20 -0.36
C GLN A 84 1.12 6.52 0.38
N ASP A 85 1.85 6.70 1.49
CA ASP A 85 1.78 7.92 2.33
C ASP A 85 0.33 8.38 2.55
N GLU A 86 -0.55 7.51 3.04
CA GLU A 86 -1.97 7.79 3.28
C GLU A 86 -2.77 8.12 1.99
N THR A 87 -2.30 7.67 0.84
CA THR A 87 -2.98 7.94 -0.44
C THR A 87 -3.14 6.65 -1.25
N PHE A 88 -4.36 6.39 -1.68
CA PHE A 88 -4.64 5.38 -2.70
C PHE A 88 -4.29 5.92 -4.09
N LEU A 89 -3.57 5.09 -4.84
CA LEU A 89 -3.25 5.33 -6.25
C LEU A 89 -3.68 4.12 -7.05
N GLN A 90 -4.45 4.33 -8.11
CA GLN A 90 -4.65 3.30 -9.15
C GLN A 90 -3.87 3.69 -10.39
N ILE A 91 -3.10 2.74 -10.90
CA ILE A 91 -2.20 2.91 -12.03
C ILE A 91 -2.54 1.87 -13.10
N ASP A 92 -2.86 2.33 -14.30
CA ASP A 92 -2.89 1.50 -15.50
C ASP A 92 -1.45 1.21 -15.91
N VAL A 93 -0.96 0.00 -15.60
CA VAL A 93 0.44 -0.36 -15.83
C VAL A 93 0.78 -0.52 -17.32
N ILE A 94 -0.21 -0.76 -18.19
CA ILE A 94 0.02 -0.82 -19.63
C ILE A 94 0.29 0.56 -20.19
N ASN A 95 -0.59 1.52 -19.87
CA ASN A 95 -0.48 2.88 -20.40
C ASN A 95 0.42 3.78 -19.56
N GLY A 96 0.79 3.34 -18.37
CA GLY A 96 1.66 4.09 -17.45
C GLY A 96 1.01 5.41 -16.99
N ARG A 97 -0.25 5.36 -16.57
CA ARG A 97 -0.98 6.56 -16.13
C ARG A 97 -1.71 6.30 -14.83
N ILE A 98 -1.85 7.34 -14.03
CA ILE A 98 -2.75 7.33 -12.87
C ILE A 98 -4.20 7.33 -13.38
N ILE A 99 -5.00 6.37 -12.88
CA ILE A 99 -6.44 6.30 -13.09
C ILE A 99 -7.15 7.13 -12.02
N THR A 100 -6.76 6.89 -10.75
CA THR A 100 -7.38 7.51 -9.57
C THR A 100 -6.31 7.83 -8.53
N THR A 101 -6.48 8.95 -7.85
CA THR A 101 -5.74 9.32 -6.65
C THR A 101 -6.73 9.76 -5.60
N LYS A 102 -6.72 9.15 -4.42
CA LYS A 102 -7.62 9.50 -3.33
C LYS A 102 -6.92 9.39 -1.97
N PRO A 103 -6.89 10.46 -1.17
CA PRO A 103 -6.38 10.39 0.19
C PRO A 103 -7.19 9.37 1.01
N THR A 104 -6.53 8.68 1.92
CA THR A 104 -7.21 7.96 2.98
C THR A 104 -7.67 8.96 4.04
N ASP A 105 -8.59 8.51 4.90
CA ASP A 105 -8.94 9.20 6.13
C ASP A 105 -8.48 8.39 7.36
N ILE A 106 -7.45 7.55 7.18
CA ILE A 106 -6.77 6.83 8.27
C ILE A 106 -5.90 7.81 9.04
N PHE A 107 -5.96 7.70 10.35
CA PHE A 107 -5.07 8.43 11.23
C PHE A 107 -3.84 7.58 11.59
N GLY A 108 -2.65 8.14 11.47
CA GLY A 108 -1.37 7.44 11.70
C GLY A 108 -0.82 6.76 10.45
N SER A 109 0.23 5.99 10.65
CA SER A 109 0.92 5.27 9.56
C SER A 109 0.06 4.13 9.01
N VAL A 110 0.25 3.80 7.73
CA VAL A 110 -0.36 2.62 7.09
C VAL A 110 0.71 1.57 6.83
N PHE A 111 0.40 0.31 7.14
CA PHE A 111 1.34 -0.80 7.04
C PHE A 111 1.07 -1.73 5.87
N SER A 112 -0.20 -1.99 5.57
CA SER A 112 -0.54 -2.87 4.43
C SER A 112 -1.89 -2.56 3.81
N LEU A 113 -2.00 -2.93 2.53
CA LEU A 113 -3.20 -2.93 1.71
C LEU A 113 -3.54 -4.36 1.31
N ASN A 114 -4.70 -4.83 1.68
CA ASN A 114 -5.13 -6.20 1.42
C ASN A 114 -6.42 -6.21 0.61
N LYS A 115 -6.52 -7.12 -0.36
CA LYS A 115 -7.77 -7.33 -1.10
C LYS A 115 -8.73 -8.19 -0.30
N PHE A 116 -10.01 -7.78 -0.27
CA PHE A 116 -11.10 -8.56 0.28
C PHE A 116 -12.33 -8.43 -0.64
N GLU A 117 -12.66 -9.48 -1.38
CA GLU A 117 -13.69 -9.46 -2.43
C GLU A 117 -13.43 -8.32 -3.42
N ASP A 118 -14.39 -7.40 -3.60
CA ASP A 118 -14.23 -6.20 -4.43
C ASP A 118 -13.64 -5.00 -3.66
N ASP A 119 -13.47 -5.13 -2.35
CA ASP A 119 -13.06 -4.08 -1.42
C ASP A 119 -11.59 -4.20 -1.00
N TYR A 120 -11.15 -3.29 -0.14
CA TYR A 120 -9.80 -3.25 0.42
C TYR A 120 -9.86 -3.19 1.95
N ILE A 121 -8.99 -3.97 2.60
CA ILE A 121 -8.70 -3.84 4.03
C ILE A 121 -7.34 -3.18 4.18
N VAL A 122 -7.31 -2.07 4.89
CA VAL A 122 -6.10 -1.35 5.24
C VAL A 122 -5.73 -1.62 6.68
N HIS A 123 -4.52 -2.12 6.89
CA HIS A 123 -3.90 -2.21 8.21
C HIS A 123 -3.15 -0.91 8.47
N GLY A 124 -3.68 -0.08 9.36
CA GLY A 124 -3.03 1.12 9.85
C GLY A 124 -2.51 0.94 11.27
N GLU A 125 -1.69 1.88 11.72
CA GLU A 125 -1.09 1.89 13.05
C GLU A 125 -2.15 1.95 14.15
N ILE A 126 -3.18 2.77 13.99
CA ILE A 126 -4.19 3.07 15.01
C ILE A 126 -5.54 2.42 14.68
N GLU A 127 -5.82 2.17 13.42
CA GLU A 127 -7.09 1.60 12.98
C GLU A 127 -6.91 0.61 11.84
N ILE A 128 -7.80 -0.39 11.80
CA ILE A 128 -8.05 -1.23 10.65
C ILE A 128 -9.28 -0.68 9.95
N ALA A 129 -9.23 -0.51 8.63
CA ALA A 129 -10.36 0.06 7.91
C ALA A 129 -10.69 -0.72 6.64
N ARG A 130 -11.97 -0.82 6.30
CA ARG A 130 -12.45 -1.34 5.02
C ARG A 130 -12.87 -0.19 4.14
N TYR A 131 -12.43 -0.26 2.90
CA TYR A 131 -12.77 0.69 1.84
C TYR A 131 -13.42 -0.05 0.67
N ASP A 132 -14.41 0.57 0.05
CA ASP A 132 -15.00 0.08 -1.20
C ASP A 132 -14.04 0.24 -2.39
N SER A 133 -14.45 -0.23 -3.57
CA SER A 133 -13.67 -0.13 -4.81
C SER A 133 -13.41 1.31 -5.27
N ASP A 134 -14.19 2.29 -4.79
CA ASP A 134 -14.03 3.72 -5.02
C ASP A 134 -13.25 4.42 -3.89
N PHE A 135 -12.67 3.63 -2.98
CA PHE A 135 -11.92 4.09 -1.81
C PHE A 135 -12.74 4.97 -0.84
N ASN A 136 -14.03 4.70 -0.68
CA ASN A 136 -14.82 5.26 0.40
C ASN A 136 -14.72 4.34 1.61
N LYS A 137 -14.45 4.88 2.80
CA LYS A 137 -14.40 4.10 4.04
C LYS A 137 -15.80 3.55 4.35
N ILE A 138 -15.90 2.23 4.48
CA ILE A 138 -17.11 1.53 4.89
C ILE A 138 -17.19 1.48 6.40
N TRP A 139 -16.10 1.07 7.04
CA TRP A 139 -15.96 1.03 8.48
C TRP A 139 -14.49 1.14 8.91
N SER A 140 -14.26 1.46 10.19
CA SER A 140 -12.97 1.28 10.85
C SER A 140 -13.13 0.70 12.25
N PHE A 141 -12.10 0.01 12.73
CA PHE A 141 -11.98 -0.56 14.06
C PHE A 141 -10.65 -0.11 14.68
N SER A 142 -10.67 0.34 15.92
CA SER A 142 -9.50 0.74 16.71
C SER A 142 -9.41 -0.09 17.99
N GLY A 143 -8.20 -0.50 18.34
CA GLY A 143 -7.90 -1.15 19.62
C GLY A 143 -7.69 -0.15 20.76
N LYS A 144 -7.09 -0.62 21.85
CA LYS A 144 -6.71 0.21 23.00
C LYS A 144 -5.34 0.87 22.80
N ASP A 145 -4.53 0.31 21.90
CA ASP A 145 -3.19 0.79 21.55
C ASP A 145 -2.95 0.56 20.05
N ILE A 146 -1.77 0.93 19.55
CA ILE A 146 -1.38 0.78 18.15
C ILE A 146 -1.32 -0.70 17.75
N PHE A 147 -1.72 -1.01 16.52
CA PHE A 147 -1.65 -2.35 15.96
C PHE A 147 -0.25 -2.68 15.44
N ALA A 148 0.68 -2.85 16.38
CA ALA A 148 2.05 -3.24 16.12
C ALA A 148 2.47 -4.31 17.14
N SER A 149 3.25 -5.30 16.71
CA SER A 149 3.69 -6.39 17.59
C SER A 149 5.06 -6.10 18.21
N VAL A 150 5.16 -6.22 19.52
CA VAL A 150 6.44 -6.17 20.25
C VAL A 150 7.12 -7.54 20.33
N THR A 151 6.39 -8.62 20.12
CA THR A 151 6.89 -10.00 20.26
C THR A 151 7.42 -10.56 18.94
N GLY A 152 7.29 -9.80 17.83
CA GLY A 152 7.71 -10.20 16.49
C GLY A 152 6.74 -11.16 15.78
N GLY A 153 5.58 -11.43 16.37
CA GLY A 153 4.45 -12.07 15.69
C GLY A 153 3.67 -11.09 14.82
N PRO A 154 2.75 -11.56 13.96
CA PRO A 154 1.93 -10.68 13.15
C PRO A 154 0.94 -9.89 14.02
N ALA A 155 0.93 -8.55 13.89
CA ALA A 155 -0.08 -7.71 14.54
C ALA A 155 -1.43 -7.75 13.82
N PHE A 156 -1.45 -8.22 12.58
CA PHE A 156 -2.62 -8.30 11.70
C PHE A 156 -2.59 -9.60 10.91
N GLU A 157 -3.70 -10.32 10.88
CA GLU A 157 -3.87 -11.54 10.09
C GLU A 157 -5.31 -11.63 9.56
N MET A 158 -5.46 -11.72 8.25
CA MET A 158 -6.75 -12.05 7.63
C MET A 158 -6.92 -13.55 7.55
N THR A 159 -8.05 -14.05 8.03
CA THR A 159 -8.47 -15.46 7.92
C THR A 159 -9.63 -15.58 6.94
N GLU A 160 -10.16 -16.79 6.73
CA GLU A 160 -11.34 -16.99 5.90
C GLU A 160 -12.59 -16.23 6.42
N ASN A 161 -12.73 -16.08 7.74
CA ASN A 161 -13.98 -15.58 8.35
C ASN A 161 -13.80 -14.32 9.20
N SER A 162 -12.56 -13.94 9.52
CA SER A 162 -12.28 -12.87 10.47
C SER A 162 -10.92 -12.21 10.21
N ILE A 163 -10.73 -11.10 10.89
CA ILE A 163 -9.44 -10.41 11.01
C ILE A 163 -9.00 -10.52 12.46
N LYS A 164 -7.80 -11.08 12.67
CA LYS A 164 -7.16 -11.19 13.99
C LYS A 164 -6.14 -10.07 14.16
N LEU A 165 -6.15 -9.44 15.31
CA LEU A 165 -5.36 -8.26 15.62
C LEU A 165 -4.70 -8.40 16.97
N TYR A 166 -3.48 -7.87 17.07
CA TYR A 166 -2.77 -7.65 18.32
C TYR A 166 -2.29 -6.22 18.40
N ASP A 167 -2.55 -5.55 19.51
CA ASP A 167 -2.00 -4.23 19.75
C ASP A 167 -0.63 -4.30 20.46
N PHE A 168 0.01 -3.16 20.65
CA PHE A 168 1.34 -3.04 21.24
C PHE A 168 1.41 -3.53 22.69
N GLN A 169 0.28 -3.64 23.38
CA GLN A 169 0.17 -4.18 24.74
C GLN A 169 -0.23 -5.68 24.75
N ASP A 170 -0.14 -6.37 23.59
CA ASP A 170 -0.55 -7.76 23.40
C ASP A 170 -2.05 -8.02 23.69
N ASN A 171 -2.90 -7.00 23.63
CA ASN A 171 -4.34 -7.24 23.65
C ASN A 171 -4.76 -7.87 22.30
N TYR A 172 -5.51 -8.95 22.39
CA TYR A 172 -6.07 -9.65 21.23
C TYR A 172 -7.48 -9.15 20.91
N TYR A 173 -7.73 -8.97 19.63
CA TYR A 173 -9.03 -8.67 19.07
C TYR A 173 -9.30 -9.59 17.88
N GLU A 174 -10.56 -9.98 17.71
CA GLU A 174 -11.03 -10.66 16.51
C GLU A 174 -12.28 -9.95 16.02
N ILE A 175 -12.27 -9.53 14.76
CA ILE A 175 -13.38 -8.81 14.13
C ILE A 175 -13.86 -9.55 12.88
N ASP A 176 -15.14 -9.50 12.60
CA ASP A 176 -15.68 -9.94 11.32
C ASP A 176 -15.38 -8.92 10.19
N TYR A 177 -15.65 -9.30 8.95
CA TYR A 177 -15.44 -8.41 7.79
C TYR A 177 -16.43 -7.23 7.70
N ASN A 178 -17.36 -7.10 8.65
CA ASN A 178 -18.18 -5.92 8.84
C ASN A 178 -17.64 -4.99 9.94
N GLY A 179 -16.45 -5.28 10.48
CA GLY A 179 -15.78 -4.48 11.51
C GLY A 179 -16.33 -4.69 12.91
N LYS A 180 -17.10 -5.76 13.14
CA LYS A 180 -17.69 -6.06 14.45
C LYS A 180 -16.82 -7.07 15.19
N GLU A 181 -16.49 -6.76 16.44
CA GLU A 181 -15.80 -7.67 17.36
C GLU A 181 -16.64 -8.93 17.68
N ILE A 182 -16.01 -10.12 17.65
CA ILE A 182 -16.63 -11.45 17.80
C ILE A 182 -15.90 -12.28 18.85
#